data_6c21476f066138030fe08529ccbfec0e
#
_entry.id   6c21476f066138030fe08529ccbfec0e
#
_cell.length_a   1.000
_cell.length_b   1.000
_cell.length_c   1.000
_cell.angle_alpha   90.00
_cell.angle_beta   90.00
_cell.angle_gamma   90.00
#
_symmetry.space_group_name_H-M   'P 1'
#
loop_
_entity.id
_entity.type
_entity.pdbx_description
1 polymer ?
#
loop_
_entity_poly.entity_id
_entity_poly.type
_entity_poly.pdbx_seq_one_letter_code
_entity_poly.pdbx_strand_id
1 'polypeptide(L)'
;YYSREKIISEAILKICNDNQQEVIIHGGLTNLVGSTKSNKNQVVLSLEKMNSIIEIDKNGKTLTCESGAIIEDIINTAKDNDLLLPLNFGARGSAQIGGAVSTNAGGLRVFKYGMTRNLVLGLEVVLPDGTIISSLKKLMKDNSGYDLKQFFIGSEGTLGIVTKVVLRLYQNPKTRYTACLLYTSPSPRD
;
A
#
# COMPACT_ATOMS: atom_id res chain seq x y z
N TYR A 1 7.48 15.25 12.72
CA TYR A 1 6.55 14.72 13.73
C TYR A 1 6.57 13.19 13.63
N TYR A 2 7.13 12.52 14.64
CA TYR A 2 7.04 11.07 14.76
C TYR A 2 5.69 10.75 15.41
N SER A 3 4.86 9.90 14.78
CA SER A 3 3.65 9.41 15.43
C SER A 3 4.05 8.51 16.61
N ARG A 4 3.30 8.55 17.70
CA ARG A 4 3.55 7.73 18.90
C ARG A 4 3.57 6.23 18.58
N GLU A 5 2.72 5.83 17.64
CA GLU A 5 2.59 4.45 17.16
C GLU A 5 3.84 3.96 16.41
N LYS A 6 4.51 4.87 15.67
CA LYS A 6 5.76 4.57 14.96
C LYS A 6 6.89 4.23 15.94
N ILE A 7 7.07 5.02 16.99
CA ILE A 7 8.09 4.78 18.04
C ILE A 7 7.84 3.43 18.72
N ILE A 8 6.57 3.09 18.95
CA ILE A 8 6.18 1.80 19.53
C ILE A 8 6.55 0.65 18.60
N SER A 9 6.24 0.76 17.30
CA SER A 9 6.56 -0.27 16.31
C SER A 9 8.07 -0.49 16.20
N GLU A 10 8.87 0.57 16.18
CA GLU A 10 10.34 0.55 16.17
C GLU A 10 10.88 -0.18 17.41
N ALA A 11 10.43 0.19 18.59
CA ALA A 11 10.86 -0.42 19.85
C ALA A 11 10.47 -1.91 19.93
N ILE A 12 9.26 -2.27 19.53
CA ILE A 12 8.77 -3.65 19.49
C ILE A 12 9.63 -4.50 18.57
N LEU A 13 9.89 -4.04 17.34
CA LEU A 13 10.68 -4.78 16.36
C LEU A 13 12.11 -5.01 16.86
N LYS A 14 12.73 -4.00 17.45
CA LYS A 14 14.05 -4.13 18.03
C LYS A 14 14.08 -5.19 19.14
N ILE A 15 13.13 -5.15 20.08
CA ILE A 15 13.03 -6.15 21.16
C ILE A 15 12.81 -7.56 20.59
N CYS A 16 11.93 -7.69 19.59
CA CYS A 16 11.65 -8.98 18.95
C CYS A 16 12.89 -9.51 18.23
N ASN A 17 13.63 -8.65 17.53
CA ASN A 17 14.86 -9.03 16.84
C ASN A 17 15.95 -9.47 17.82
N ASP A 18 16.17 -8.71 18.90
CA ASP A 18 17.18 -9.01 19.92
C ASP A 18 16.88 -10.35 20.63
N ASN A 19 15.61 -10.75 20.71
CA ASN A 19 15.16 -12.01 21.31
C ASN A 19 14.86 -13.11 20.28
N GLN A 20 15.15 -12.90 18.99
CA GLN A 20 14.83 -13.83 17.90
C GLN A 20 13.34 -14.22 17.87
N GLN A 21 12.47 -13.29 18.26
CA GLN A 21 11.03 -13.47 18.34
C GLN A 21 10.41 -13.21 16.96
N GLU A 22 9.68 -14.19 16.44
CA GLU A 22 8.95 -14.04 15.17
C GLU A 22 7.81 -13.03 15.29
N VAL A 23 7.67 -12.17 14.28
CA VAL A 23 6.63 -11.14 14.19
C VAL A 23 5.79 -11.35 12.94
N ILE A 24 4.47 -11.38 13.11
CA ILE A 24 3.50 -11.41 12.01
C ILE A 24 2.81 -10.05 11.92
N ILE A 25 2.81 -9.47 10.72
CA ILE A 25 2.20 -8.16 10.49
C ILE A 25 0.74 -8.32 10.08
N HIS A 26 -0.16 -7.68 10.80
CA HIS A 26 -1.57 -7.61 10.47
C HIS A 26 -1.92 -6.25 9.86
N GLY A 27 -2.39 -6.28 8.61
CA GLY A 27 -3.13 -5.20 7.97
C GLY A 27 -4.64 -5.51 8.01
N GLY A 28 -5.35 -5.27 6.91
CA GLY A 28 -6.79 -5.50 6.78
C GLY A 28 -7.22 -6.98 6.71
N LEU A 29 -6.32 -7.93 6.83
CA LEU A 29 -6.56 -9.38 6.85
C LEU A 29 -7.34 -9.92 5.63
N THR A 30 -7.19 -9.28 4.50
CA THR A 30 -7.95 -9.58 3.27
C THR A 30 -7.24 -10.54 2.30
N ASN A 31 -6.05 -11.03 2.66
CA ASN A 31 -5.31 -11.99 1.81
C ASN A 31 -5.95 -13.38 1.83
N LEU A 32 -5.76 -14.13 0.74
CA LEU A 32 -6.29 -15.48 0.56
C LEU A 32 -5.21 -16.57 0.70
N VAL A 33 -3.94 -16.21 0.90
CA VAL A 33 -2.80 -17.13 0.91
C VAL A 33 -2.35 -17.53 2.32
N GLY A 34 -3.00 -16.98 3.35
CA GLY A 34 -2.74 -17.34 4.75
C GLY A 34 -1.48 -16.73 5.36
N SER A 35 -0.86 -15.73 4.70
CA SER A 35 0.36 -15.05 5.19
C SER A 35 0.19 -14.33 6.54
N THR A 36 -1.04 -14.08 6.97
CA THR A 36 -1.38 -13.45 8.25
C THR A 36 -1.73 -14.45 9.35
N LYS A 37 -1.65 -15.78 9.08
CA LYS A 37 -1.88 -16.78 10.11
C LYS A 37 -0.72 -16.75 11.10
N SER A 38 -1.04 -16.59 12.39
CA SER A 38 -0.08 -16.63 13.48
C SER A 38 -0.29 -17.85 14.38
N ASN A 39 0.75 -18.26 15.05
CA ASN A 39 0.72 -19.30 16.09
C ASN A 39 0.98 -18.69 17.47
N LYS A 40 0.89 -19.51 18.52
CA LYS A 40 1.02 -19.06 19.93
C LYS A 40 2.40 -18.48 20.28
N ASN A 41 3.42 -18.76 19.47
CA ASN A 41 4.80 -18.35 19.74
C ASN A 41 5.20 -17.09 18.95
N GLN A 42 4.28 -16.49 18.20
CA GLN A 42 4.54 -15.34 17.36
C GLN A 42 3.89 -14.07 17.95
N VAL A 43 4.58 -12.95 17.85
CA VAL A 43 4.03 -11.64 18.13
C VAL A 43 3.26 -11.14 16.93
N VAL A 44 2.03 -10.68 17.15
CA VAL A 44 1.22 -10.04 16.09
C VAL A 44 1.30 -8.53 16.26
N LEU A 45 1.76 -7.85 15.21
CA LEU A 45 1.79 -6.39 15.14
C LEU A 45 0.70 -5.89 14.19
N SER A 46 -0.33 -5.25 14.73
CA SER A 46 -1.40 -4.62 13.95
C SER A 46 -1.06 -3.17 13.61
N LEU A 47 -1.29 -2.79 12.35
CA LEU A 47 -1.11 -1.42 11.86
C LEU A 47 -2.42 -0.63 11.84
N GLU A 48 -3.51 -1.16 12.39
CA GLU A 48 -4.85 -0.58 12.36
C GLU A 48 -4.91 0.86 12.89
N LYS A 49 -4.12 1.18 13.91
CA LYS A 49 -4.06 2.52 14.51
C LYS A 49 -3.23 3.52 13.72
N MET A 50 -2.43 3.08 12.75
CA MET A 50 -1.65 3.94 11.85
C MET A 50 -2.47 4.20 10.57
N ASN A 51 -3.60 4.88 10.68
CA ASN A 51 -4.59 4.99 9.62
C ASN A 51 -4.84 6.42 9.09
N SER A 52 -4.01 7.37 9.48
CA SER A 52 -4.21 8.78 9.12
C SER A 52 -3.86 9.05 7.66
N ILE A 53 -4.67 9.87 7.00
CA ILE A 53 -4.31 10.54 5.76
C ILE A 53 -3.60 11.84 6.16
N ILE A 54 -2.28 11.89 5.89
CA ILE A 54 -1.40 12.96 6.38
C ILE A 54 -1.53 14.21 5.51
N GLU A 55 -1.58 14.01 4.19
CA GLU A 55 -1.56 15.11 3.24
C GLU A 55 -2.15 14.71 1.90
N ILE A 56 -2.85 15.64 1.25
CA ILE A 56 -3.21 15.55 -0.16
C ILE A 56 -2.74 16.82 -0.88
N ASP A 57 -1.93 16.64 -1.92
CA ASP A 57 -1.45 17.71 -2.80
C ASP A 57 -2.18 17.62 -4.14
N LYS A 58 -3.10 18.56 -4.36
CA LYS A 58 -3.90 18.64 -5.60
C LYS A 58 -3.05 18.98 -6.81
N ASN A 59 -2.05 19.85 -6.66
CA ASN A 59 -1.20 20.31 -7.75
C ASN A 59 -0.20 19.23 -8.15
N GLY A 60 0.47 18.64 -7.17
CA GLY A 60 1.39 17.52 -7.36
C GLY A 60 0.69 16.20 -7.66
N LYS A 61 -0.63 16.13 -7.43
CA LYS A 61 -1.45 14.90 -7.57
C LYS A 61 -0.85 13.75 -6.76
N THR A 62 -0.58 14.02 -5.50
CA THR A 62 -0.03 13.04 -4.57
C THR A 62 -0.85 13.00 -3.27
N LEU A 63 -0.84 11.86 -2.62
CA LEU A 63 -1.41 11.68 -1.30
C LEU A 63 -0.42 10.93 -0.43
N THR A 64 -0.21 11.43 0.79
CA THR A 64 0.63 10.77 1.80
C THR A 64 -0.27 10.26 2.91
N CYS A 65 -0.14 8.99 3.26
CA CYS A 65 -0.90 8.37 4.34
C CYS A 65 -0.07 7.35 5.11
N GLU A 66 -0.57 6.97 6.27
CA GLU A 66 -0.06 5.87 7.06
C GLU A 66 -0.53 4.52 6.48
N SER A 67 0.22 3.47 6.74
CA SER A 67 0.04 2.15 6.11
C SER A 67 -1.25 1.42 6.49
N GLY A 68 -1.84 1.72 7.65
CA GLY A 68 -3.13 1.19 8.10
C GLY A 68 -4.34 1.91 7.52
N ALA A 69 -4.15 2.97 6.72
CA ALA A 69 -5.27 3.67 6.09
C ALA A 69 -6.04 2.72 5.15
N ILE A 70 -7.35 2.73 5.25
CA ILE A 70 -8.25 1.92 4.42
C ILE A 70 -8.24 2.47 3.00
N ILE A 71 -8.13 1.58 2.02
CA ILE A 71 -8.03 1.98 0.61
C ILE A 71 -9.27 2.74 0.14
N GLU A 72 -10.45 2.37 0.60
CA GLU A 72 -11.69 3.06 0.26
C GLU A 72 -11.73 4.49 0.79
N ASP A 73 -11.20 4.73 1.99
CA ASP A 73 -11.10 6.08 2.56
C ASP A 73 -10.14 6.96 1.76
N ILE A 74 -9.02 6.39 1.32
CA ILE A 74 -8.06 7.07 0.44
C ILE A 74 -8.71 7.40 -0.91
N ILE A 75 -9.49 6.47 -1.49
CA ILE A 75 -10.22 6.69 -2.75
C ILE A 75 -11.24 7.82 -2.58
N ASN A 76 -12.00 7.83 -1.49
CA ASN A 76 -13.00 8.85 -1.21
C ASN A 76 -12.35 10.22 -1.01
N THR A 77 -11.28 10.29 -0.21
CA THR A 77 -10.51 11.52 -0.02
C THR A 77 -9.94 12.07 -1.34
N ALA A 78 -9.42 11.20 -2.20
CA ALA A 78 -8.96 11.61 -3.52
C ALA A 78 -10.11 12.16 -4.37
N LYS A 79 -11.26 11.48 -4.38
CA LYS A 79 -12.46 11.89 -5.12
C LYS A 79 -13.00 13.23 -4.65
N ASP A 80 -13.05 13.50 -3.35
CA ASP A 80 -13.50 14.77 -2.77
C ASP A 80 -12.58 15.94 -3.14
N ASN A 81 -11.39 15.63 -3.64
CA ASN A 81 -10.42 16.59 -4.15
C ASN A 81 -10.29 16.57 -5.69
N ASP A 82 -11.28 16.05 -6.42
CA ASP A 82 -11.30 15.90 -7.88
C ASP A 82 -10.15 15.04 -8.45
N LEU A 83 -9.60 14.16 -7.63
CA LEU A 83 -8.53 13.26 -7.98
C LEU A 83 -8.99 11.81 -7.97
N LEU A 84 -8.18 10.92 -8.53
CA LEU A 84 -8.44 9.50 -8.66
C LEU A 84 -7.24 8.71 -8.13
N LEU A 85 -7.46 7.87 -7.12
CA LEU A 85 -6.61 6.71 -6.85
C LEU A 85 -7.16 5.53 -7.68
N PRO A 86 -6.41 5.01 -8.67
CA PRO A 86 -6.94 3.98 -9.56
C PRO A 86 -6.88 2.55 -8.98
N LEU A 87 -6.48 2.38 -7.75
CA LEU A 87 -6.44 1.09 -7.06
C LEU A 87 -7.87 0.67 -6.69
N ASN A 88 -8.42 -0.33 -7.39
CA ASN A 88 -9.80 -0.77 -7.21
C ASN A 88 -9.92 -2.29 -7.31
N PHE A 89 -10.20 -2.93 -6.18
CA PHE A 89 -10.46 -4.36 -6.06
C PHE A 89 -11.53 -4.64 -4.98
N GLY A 90 -12.04 -5.87 -4.94
CA GLY A 90 -13.21 -6.20 -4.12
C GLY A 90 -13.07 -5.91 -2.62
N ALA A 91 -11.90 -6.15 -2.04
CA ALA A 91 -11.66 -5.98 -0.61
C ALA A 91 -11.27 -4.54 -0.18
N ARG A 92 -11.35 -3.53 -1.06
CA ARG A 92 -10.89 -2.15 -0.78
C ARG A 92 -11.47 -1.52 0.49
N GLY A 93 -12.69 -1.92 0.88
CA GLY A 93 -13.37 -1.40 2.08
C GLY A 93 -12.80 -1.90 3.41
N SER A 94 -11.92 -2.92 3.37
CA SER A 94 -11.25 -3.47 4.57
C SER A 94 -9.73 -3.54 4.40
N ALA A 95 -9.24 -3.56 3.16
CA ALA A 95 -7.82 -3.63 2.87
C ALA A 95 -7.12 -2.33 3.23
N GLN A 96 -5.99 -2.46 3.91
CA GLN A 96 -5.11 -1.35 4.26
C GLN A 96 -4.04 -1.14 3.19
N ILE A 97 -3.62 0.11 2.98
CA ILE A 97 -2.68 0.45 1.92
C ILE A 97 -1.31 -0.20 2.10
N GLY A 98 -0.83 -0.35 3.33
CA GLY A 98 0.42 -1.05 3.62
C GLY A 98 0.40 -2.50 3.15
N GLY A 99 -0.72 -3.21 3.36
CA GLY A 99 -0.92 -4.57 2.85
C GLY A 99 -0.95 -4.61 1.32
N ALA A 100 -1.62 -3.65 0.67
CA ALA A 100 -1.64 -3.56 -0.78
C ALA A 100 -0.25 -3.27 -1.38
N VAL A 101 0.58 -2.46 -0.71
CA VAL A 101 1.98 -2.23 -1.08
C VAL A 101 2.79 -3.51 -0.90
N SER A 102 2.70 -4.14 0.27
CA SER A 102 3.48 -5.34 0.60
C SER A 102 3.18 -6.52 -0.32
N THR A 103 1.95 -6.65 -0.82
CA THR A 103 1.56 -7.70 -1.78
C THR A 103 1.62 -7.25 -3.24
N ASN A 104 1.99 -6.00 -3.51
CA ASN A 104 1.92 -5.38 -4.83
C ASN A 104 0.55 -5.61 -5.47
N ALA A 105 -0.52 -5.29 -4.76
CA ALA A 105 -1.89 -5.59 -5.16
C ALA A 105 -2.25 -4.97 -6.52
N GLY A 106 -3.05 -5.68 -7.28
CA GLY A 106 -3.65 -5.21 -8.52
C GLY A 106 -5.17 -5.12 -8.39
N GLY A 107 -5.80 -4.52 -9.39
CA GLY A 107 -7.26 -4.41 -9.44
C GLY A 107 -7.75 -4.19 -10.85
N LEU A 108 -9.03 -3.84 -10.99
CA LEU A 108 -9.72 -3.71 -12.29
C LEU A 108 -9.08 -2.71 -13.28
N ARG A 109 -8.25 -1.79 -12.78
CA ARG A 109 -7.66 -0.72 -13.60
C ARG A 109 -6.19 -0.91 -13.94
N VAL A 110 -5.65 -2.10 -13.69
CA VAL A 110 -4.23 -2.43 -13.89
C VAL A 110 -3.78 -2.19 -15.32
N PHE A 111 -4.58 -2.52 -16.32
CA PHE A 111 -4.22 -2.30 -17.72
C PHE A 111 -3.88 -0.84 -18.05
N LYS A 112 -4.55 0.11 -17.45
CA LYS A 112 -4.31 1.53 -17.70
C LYS A 112 -3.30 2.17 -16.74
N TYR A 113 -3.32 1.78 -15.47
CA TYR A 113 -2.60 2.51 -14.41
C TYR A 113 -1.49 1.69 -13.75
N GLY A 114 -1.39 0.42 -14.07
CA GLY A 114 -0.43 -0.50 -13.46
C GLY A 114 -0.89 -1.05 -12.11
N MET A 115 -0.02 -1.82 -11.51
CA MET A 115 -0.14 -2.39 -10.16
C MET A 115 0.14 -1.32 -9.09
N THR A 116 -0.01 -1.65 -7.82
CA THR A 116 0.33 -0.76 -6.70
C THR A 116 1.75 -0.21 -6.82
N ARG A 117 2.71 -0.99 -7.29
CA ARG A 117 4.09 -0.57 -7.56
C ARG A 117 4.18 0.70 -8.41
N ASN A 118 3.34 0.84 -9.41
CA ASN A 118 3.31 1.98 -10.32
C ASN A 118 2.66 3.23 -9.71
N LEU A 119 1.96 3.06 -8.58
CA LEU A 119 1.28 4.13 -7.87
C LEU A 119 2.10 4.67 -6.69
N VAL A 120 3.07 3.92 -6.19
CA VAL A 120 3.90 4.31 -5.05
C VAL A 120 5.06 5.18 -5.50
N LEU A 121 5.10 6.42 -4.99
CA LEU A 121 6.19 7.37 -5.22
C LEU A 121 7.25 7.33 -4.12
N GLY A 122 6.84 7.11 -2.88
CA GLY A 122 7.72 7.06 -1.73
C GLY A 122 7.21 6.13 -0.64
N LEU A 123 8.11 5.63 0.17
CA LEU A 123 7.83 4.77 1.31
C LEU A 123 8.62 5.20 2.54
N GLU A 124 8.04 4.93 3.70
CA GLU A 124 8.75 4.81 4.96
C GLU A 124 8.58 3.38 5.45
N VAL A 125 9.67 2.75 5.86
CA VAL A 125 9.73 1.35 6.26
C VAL A 125 10.56 1.22 7.53
N VAL A 126 10.14 0.35 8.44
CA VAL A 126 10.91 -0.06 9.61
C VAL A 126 11.47 -1.45 9.36
N LEU A 127 12.78 -1.59 9.45
CA LEU A 127 13.48 -2.87 9.30
C LEU A 127 13.35 -3.73 10.57
N PRO A 128 13.67 -5.03 10.51
CA PRO A 128 13.58 -5.91 11.68
C PRO A 128 14.42 -5.47 12.88
N ASP A 129 15.55 -4.78 12.67
CA ASP A 129 16.42 -4.23 13.71
C ASP A 129 15.93 -2.90 14.30
N GLY A 130 14.77 -2.40 13.85
CA GLY A 130 14.22 -1.11 14.21
C GLY A 130 14.71 0.06 13.37
N THR A 131 15.66 -0.14 12.45
CA THR A 131 16.15 0.93 11.56
C THR A 131 15.04 1.44 10.67
N ILE A 132 14.92 2.78 10.54
CA ILE A 132 13.93 3.41 9.70
C ILE A 132 14.57 3.85 8.38
N ILE A 133 14.03 3.36 7.28
CA ILE A 133 14.32 3.85 5.94
C ILE A 133 13.15 4.72 5.50
N SER A 134 13.40 6.01 5.28
CA SER A 134 12.35 6.95 4.86
C SER A 134 12.77 7.68 3.59
N SER A 135 11.97 7.51 2.54
CA SER A 135 12.08 8.24 1.28
C SER A 135 10.67 8.61 0.83
N LEU A 136 10.09 9.62 1.46
CA LEU A 136 8.73 10.11 1.18
C LEU A 136 8.75 11.16 0.06
N LYS A 137 9.48 10.87 -1.01
CA LYS A 137 9.57 11.73 -2.19
C LYS A 137 8.25 11.74 -2.93
N LYS A 138 7.87 12.93 -3.43
CA LYS A 138 6.66 13.14 -4.24
C LYS A 138 6.96 13.27 -5.73
N LEU A 139 8.23 13.10 -6.11
CA LEU A 139 8.68 13.26 -7.48
C LEU A 139 8.29 12.05 -8.33
N MET A 140 7.66 12.29 -9.47
CA MET A 140 7.35 11.23 -10.44
C MET A 140 8.58 10.72 -11.18
N LYS A 141 9.61 11.56 -11.30
CA LYS A 141 10.90 11.20 -11.89
C LYS A 141 12.00 11.55 -10.90
N ASP A 142 12.66 10.53 -10.40
CA ASP A 142 13.83 10.66 -9.53
C ASP A 142 14.93 9.72 -10.01
N ASN A 143 16.01 10.30 -10.50
CA ASN A 143 17.17 9.56 -11.02
C ASN A 143 18.33 9.57 -10.01
N SER A 144 18.12 10.00 -8.78
CA SER A 144 19.14 10.14 -7.74
C SER A 144 19.31 8.85 -6.94
N GLY A 145 20.16 7.93 -7.39
CA GLY A 145 20.52 6.72 -6.66
C GLY A 145 19.57 5.54 -6.89
N TYR A 146 19.71 4.52 -6.04
CA TYR A 146 18.89 3.32 -6.12
C TYR A 146 17.45 3.57 -5.64
N ASP A 147 16.50 2.96 -6.30
CA ASP A 147 15.09 3.03 -5.94
C ASP A 147 14.73 1.95 -4.90
N LEU A 148 15.12 2.19 -3.64
CA LEU A 148 15.01 1.22 -2.56
C LEU A 148 13.57 0.79 -2.26
N LYS A 149 12.56 1.63 -2.54
CA LYS A 149 11.15 1.25 -2.32
C LYS A 149 10.74 -0.01 -3.08
N GLN A 150 11.43 -0.30 -4.19
CA GLN A 150 11.12 -1.47 -5.03
C GLN A 150 11.39 -2.80 -4.33
N PHE A 151 12.29 -2.85 -3.35
CA PHE A 151 12.54 -4.06 -2.56
C PHE A 151 11.37 -4.39 -1.64
N PHE A 152 10.72 -3.38 -1.08
CA PHE A 152 9.64 -3.55 -0.11
C PHE A 152 8.27 -3.79 -0.76
N ILE A 153 8.06 -3.28 -1.99
CA ILE A 153 6.82 -3.49 -2.73
C ILE A 153 6.76 -4.91 -3.25
N GLY A 154 5.83 -5.71 -2.74
CA GLY A 154 5.69 -7.13 -3.07
C GLY A 154 6.57 -8.04 -2.20
N SER A 155 7.19 -7.53 -1.13
CA SER A 155 7.99 -8.33 -0.19
C SER A 155 7.16 -9.09 0.85
N GLU A 156 5.87 -8.84 0.91
CA GLU A 156 4.92 -9.44 1.88
C GLU A 156 5.34 -9.26 3.35
N GLY A 157 6.06 -8.16 3.66
CA GLY A 157 6.53 -7.84 4.99
C GLY A 157 7.82 -8.58 5.42
N THR A 158 8.41 -9.39 4.56
CA THR A 158 9.61 -10.19 4.88
C THR A 158 10.88 -9.35 5.04
N LEU A 159 10.95 -8.18 4.42
CA LEU A 159 12.11 -7.27 4.46
C LEU A 159 11.94 -6.10 5.42
N GLY A 160 10.73 -5.82 5.84
CA GLY A 160 10.41 -4.70 6.74
C GLY A 160 8.94 -4.34 6.70
N ILE A 161 8.55 -3.46 7.61
CA ILE A 161 7.16 -3.03 7.81
C ILE A 161 6.98 -1.65 7.20
N VAL A 162 6.11 -1.54 6.20
CA VAL A 162 5.71 -0.25 5.63
C VAL A 162 4.91 0.52 6.66
N THR A 163 5.32 1.76 6.97
CA THR A 163 4.64 2.64 7.93
C THR A 163 3.95 3.84 7.26
N LYS A 164 4.54 4.38 6.19
CA LYS A 164 3.94 5.47 5.41
C LYS A 164 4.12 5.24 3.92
N VAL A 165 3.16 5.75 3.16
CA VAL A 165 3.12 5.62 1.70
C VAL A 165 2.83 6.98 1.08
N VAL A 166 3.58 7.33 0.04
CA VAL A 166 3.25 8.42 -0.88
C VAL A 166 2.68 7.82 -2.16
N LEU A 167 1.44 8.15 -2.46
CA LEU A 167 0.71 7.64 -3.61
C LEU A 167 0.62 8.69 -4.72
N ARG A 168 0.80 8.25 -5.95
CA ARG A 168 0.45 9.01 -7.14
C ARG A 168 -1.05 8.96 -7.36
N LEU A 169 -1.64 10.13 -7.57
CA LEU A 169 -3.03 10.29 -7.98
C LEU A 169 -3.11 10.74 -9.44
N TYR A 170 -4.29 10.61 -10.00
CA TYR A 170 -4.60 11.02 -11.36
C TYR A 170 -5.77 12.00 -11.36
N GLN A 171 -5.94 12.74 -12.44
CA GLN A 171 -7.13 13.55 -12.62
C GLN A 171 -8.37 12.64 -12.69
N ASN A 172 -9.42 13.00 -11.95
CA ASN A 172 -10.67 12.26 -12.05
C ASN A 172 -11.27 12.44 -13.45
N PRO A 173 -11.65 11.36 -14.15
CA PRO A 173 -12.25 11.47 -15.47
C PRO A 173 -13.60 12.20 -15.39
N LYS A 174 -13.82 13.16 -16.30
CA LYS A 174 -15.06 13.95 -16.34
C LYS A 174 -16.29 13.08 -16.67
N THR A 175 -16.09 12.07 -17.49
CA THR A 175 -17.15 11.16 -17.96
C THR A 175 -16.67 9.72 -17.91
N ARG A 176 -17.59 8.79 -17.71
CA ARG A 176 -17.35 7.35 -17.77
C ARG A 176 -18.40 6.71 -18.65
N TYR A 177 -17.97 5.90 -19.59
CA TYR A 177 -18.83 5.08 -20.42
C TYR A 177 -18.51 3.61 -20.19
N THR A 178 -19.55 2.79 -20.17
CA THR A 178 -19.40 1.33 -20.14
C THR A 178 -19.87 0.79 -21.48
N ALA A 179 -19.03 0.00 -22.13
CA ALA A 179 -19.39 -0.70 -23.34
C ALA A 179 -19.27 -2.21 -23.09
N CYS A 180 -20.28 -2.96 -23.50
CA CYS A 180 -20.22 -4.41 -23.54
C CYS A 180 -20.02 -4.83 -24.99
N LEU A 181 -18.89 -5.44 -25.29
CA LEU A 181 -18.57 -5.96 -26.61
C LEU A 181 -18.81 -7.47 -26.58
N LEU A 182 -19.81 -7.92 -27.34
CA LEU A 182 -20.01 -9.34 -27.63
C LEU A 182 -19.10 -9.70 -28.82
N TYR A 183 -18.05 -10.46 -28.52
CA TYR A 183 -17.20 -11.05 -29.54
C TYR A 183 -17.65 -12.50 -29.76
N THR A 184 -18.33 -12.73 -30.88
CA THR A 184 -18.58 -14.07 -31.36
C THR A 184 -17.42 -14.48 -32.25
N SER A 185 -16.47 -15.22 -31.74
CA SER A 185 -15.51 -15.95 -32.56
C SER A 185 -16.26 -17.10 -33.21
N PRO A 186 -16.19 -17.26 -34.56
CA PRO A 186 -16.67 -18.51 -35.14
C PRO A 186 -15.91 -19.65 -34.47
N SER A 187 -16.65 -20.57 -33.88
CA SER A 187 -16.05 -21.76 -33.27
C SER A 187 -15.33 -22.54 -34.39
N PRO A 188 -14.08 -23.02 -34.16
CA PRO A 188 -13.42 -23.86 -35.14
C PRO A 188 -14.13 -25.21 -35.39
N ARG A 189 -15.30 -25.39 -34.76
CA ARG A 189 -16.12 -26.61 -34.84
C ARG A 189 -17.45 -26.44 -35.53
N ASP A 190 -17.74 -25.24 -36.08
CA ASP A 190 -18.94 -24.97 -36.89
C ASP A 190 -18.59 -25.09 -38.36
#